data_91a5d36b73449a0e17412ded3cc5999b
#
_entry.id   91a5d36b73449a0e17412ded3cc5999b
#
_cell.length_a   1.000
_cell.length_b   1.000
_cell.length_c   1.000
_cell.angle_alpha   90.00
_cell.angle_beta   90.00
_cell.angle_gamma   90.00
#
_symmetry.space_group_name_H-M   'P 1'
#
loop_
_entity.id
_entity.type
_entity.pdbx_description
1 polymer ?
#
loop_
_entity_poly.entity_id
_entity_poly.type
_entity_poly.pdbx_seq_one_letter_code
_entity_poly.pdbx_strand_id
1 'polypeptide(L)'
;MVRLSRYTHTFELDDAVALYHSLRMKPVYLNRKSYEDLQAWLAGPSCVLLENAPEGLRNEINELAKYKILTRTDDEDDRVLAFVKSKIPTPAINVCYLITSEQCNLACKYCFLGNNDSSKRRNFSLENMTKETADKAIDFFIRQIKLSGLDTENNKPIIIFYGGEPLVNYDVLIYVAEKINKMRGFEKCIKNLEMSMVSN
;
A
#
# COMPACT_ATOMS: atom_id res chain seq x y z
N MET A 1 -13.72 30.60 1.66
CA MET A 1 -12.79 30.88 0.57
C MET A 1 -12.54 29.54 -0.13
N VAL A 2 -12.63 29.49 -1.46
CA VAL A 2 -12.32 28.30 -2.24
C VAL A 2 -10.80 28.12 -2.31
N ARG A 3 -10.33 26.90 -2.24
CA ARG A 3 -8.89 26.57 -2.31
C ARG A 3 -8.70 25.15 -2.86
N LEU A 4 -7.48 24.82 -3.19
CA LEU A 4 -7.13 23.44 -3.46
C LEU A 4 -7.26 22.59 -2.19
N SER A 5 -7.82 21.40 -2.31
CA SER A 5 -7.83 20.40 -1.25
C SER A 5 -6.39 20.08 -0.82
N ARG A 6 -6.17 19.85 0.47
CA ARG A 6 -4.88 19.40 1.00
C ARG A 6 -4.43 18.04 0.46
N TYR A 7 -5.33 17.30 -0.18
CA TYR A 7 -5.04 16.02 -0.83
C TYR A 7 -4.81 16.17 -2.33
N THR A 8 -4.74 17.41 -2.84
CA THR A 8 -4.44 17.67 -4.25
C THR A 8 -2.93 17.79 -4.47
N HIS A 9 -2.45 17.07 -5.45
CA HIS A 9 -1.07 17.13 -5.95
C HIS A 9 -1.06 17.69 -7.35
N THR A 10 -0.08 18.52 -7.65
CA THR A 10 0.11 19.15 -8.95
C THR A 10 1.29 18.50 -9.66
N PHE A 11 1.10 18.13 -10.91
CA PHE A 11 2.13 17.56 -11.77
C PHE A 11 2.21 18.37 -13.06
N GLU A 12 3.38 18.91 -13.33
CA GLU A 12 3.65 19.60 -14.60
C GLU A 12 3.93 18.57 -15.69
N LEU A 13 3.30 18.76 -16.84
CA LEU A 13 3.50 18.01 -18.06
C LEU A 13 3.95 18.97 -19.16
N ASP A 14 4.37 18.46 -20.32
CA ASP A 14 4.91 19.31 -21.40
C ASP A 14 3.92 20.43 -21.80
N ASP A 15 2.66 20.08 -22.08
CA ASP A 15 1.62 21.00 -22.57
C ASP A 15 0.46 21.21 -21.59
N ALA A 16 0.49 20.60 -20.41
CA ALA A 16 -0.61 20.60 -19.47
C ALA A 16 -0.14 20.55 -18.01
N VAL A 17 -1.07 20.79 -17.10
CA VAL A 17 -0.89 20.56 -15.67
C VAL A 17 -1.95 19.59 -15.19
N ALA A 18 -1.55 18.52 -14.54
CA ALA A 18 -2.46 17.55 -13.92
C ALA A 18 -2.65 17.89 -12.44
N LEU A 19 -3.89 18.08 -12.04
CA LEU A 19 -4.29 18.20 -10.63
C LEU A 19 -4.89 16.85 -10.20
N TYR A 20 -4.24 16.17 -9.27
CA TYR A 20 -4.62 14.83 -8.84
C TYR A 20 -5.02 14.82 -7.37
N HIS A 21 -6.22 14.34 -7.08
CA HIS A 21 -6.70 14.19 -5.71
C HIS A 21 -6.42 12.78 -5.20
N SER A 22 -5.49 12.63 -4.25
CA SER A 22 -5.01 11.32 -3.78
C SER A 22 -6.10 10.41 -3.17
N LEU A 23 -7.13 10.98 -2.51
CA LEU A 23 -8.22 10.19 -1.94
C LEU A 23 -9.31 9.83 -2.96
N ARG A 24 -9.42 10.56 -4.07
CA ARG A 24 -10.39 10.29 -5.14
C ARG A 24 -9.79 9.55 -6.32
N MET A 25 -8.45 9.53 -6.38
CA MET A 25 -7.69 8.84 -7.44
C MET A 25 -8.13 9.28 -8.87
N LYS A 26 -8.44 10.57 -9.01
CA LYS A 26 -8.89 11.16 -10.27
C LYS A 26 -8.02 12.36 -10.61
N PRO A 27 -7.34 12.35 -11.78
CA PRO A 27 -6.68 13.53 -12.31
C PRO A 27 -7.67 14.39 -13.10
N VAL A 28 -7.46 15.70 -13.05
CA VAL A 28 -8.04 16.69 -13.97
C VAL A 28 -6.88 17.38 -14.66
N TYR A 29 -6.94 17.46 -15.97
CA TYR A 29 -5.90 18.06 -16.79
C TYR A 29 -6.34 19.45 -17.23
N LEU A 30 -5.48 20.43 -17.00
CA LEU A 30 -5.67 21.81 -17.44
C LEU A 30 -4.54 22.15 -18.41
N ASN A 31 -4.83 22.96 -19.45
CA ASN A 31 -3.76 23.59 -20.19
C ASN A 31 -3.05 24.63 -19.29
N ARG A 32 -1.83 25.05 -19.64
CA ARG A 32 -1.02 25.96 -18.82
C ARG A 32 -1.74 27.27 -18.53
N LYS A 33 -2.40 27.85 -19.53
CA LYS A 33 -3.15 29.09 -19.37
C LYS A 33 -4.29 28.93 -18.38
N SER A 34 -5.13 27.90 -18.51
CA SER A 34 -6.24 27.63 -17.56
C SER A 34 -5.73 27.41 -16.15
N TYR A 35 -4.56 26.80 -15.99
CA TYR A 35 -3.95 26.61 -14.66
C TYR A 35 -3.46 27.94 -14.06
N GLU A 36 -2.80 28.79 -14.83
CA GLU A 36 -2.36 30.12 -14.41
C GLU A 36 -3.56 30.99 -14.02
N ASP A 37 -4.62 31.00 -14.84
CA ASP A 37 -5.87 31.71 -14.58
C ASP A 37 -6.55 31.18 -13.30
N LEU A 38 -6.53 29.86 -13.08
CA LEU A 38 -7.01 29.22 -11.84
C LEU A 38 -6.22 29.70 -10.62
N GLN A 39 -4.89 29.73 -10.71
CA GLN A 39 -4.05 30.19 -9.60
C GLN A 39 -4.30 31.67 -9.30
N ALA A 40 -4.39 32.52 -10.33
CA ALA A 40 -4.69 33.93 -10.19
C ALA A 40 -6.06 34.15 -9.52
N TRP A 41 -7.08 33.38 -9.92
CA TRP A 41 -8.39 33.45 -9.28
C TRP A 41 -8.36 32.98 -7.83
N LEU A 42 -7.67 31.89 -7.51
CA LEU A 42 -7.52 31.39 -6.14
C LEU A 42 -6.79 32.37 -5.21
N ALA A 43 -5.87 33.16 -5.75
CA ALA A 43 -5.15 34.19 -5.01
C ALA A 43 -5.97 35.50 -4.85
N GLY A 44 -7.04 35.65 -5.61
CA GLY A 44 -7.83 36.87 -5.66
C GLY A 44 -8.93 36.96 -4.58
N PRO A 45 -9.42 38.18 -4.26
CA PRO A 45 -10.49 38.39 -3.28
C PRO A 45 -11.85 37.82 -3.72
N SER A 46 -12.06 37.56 -5.01
CA SER A 46 -13.28 36.98 -5.56
C SER A 46 -13.40 35.47 -5.37
N CYS A 47 -12.37 34.81 -4.87
CA CYS A 47 -12.35 33.39 -4.58
C CYS A 47 -13.14 33.02 -3.31
N VAL A 48 -14.33 33.54 -3.14
CA VAL A 48 -15.19 33.25 -1.97
C VAL A 48 -16.19 32.16 -2.31
N LEU A 49 -16.76 32.18 -3.48
CA LEU A 49 -17.77 31.24 -3.96
C LEU A 49 -17.40 30.72 -5.35
N LEU A 50 -17.73 29.45 -5.61
CA LEU A 50 -17.54 28.84 -6.94
C LEU A 50 -18.30 29.57 -8.05
N GLU A 51 -19.43 30.21 -7.70
CA GLU A 51 -20.25 30.99 -8.60
C GLU A 51 -19.53 32.24 -9.12
N ASN A 52 -18.54 32.73 -8.40
CA ASN A 52 -17.71 33.89 -8.77
C ASN A 52 -16.53 33.50 -9.69
N ALA A 53 -16.55 32.25 -10.21
CA ALA A 53 -15.53 31.79 -11.12
C ALA A 53 -15.57 32.59 -12.44
N PRO A 54 -14.39 32.90 -13.03
CA PRO A 54 -14.31 33.49 -14.35
C PRO A 54 -15.07 32.66 -15.38
N GLU A 55 -15.79 33.31 -16.29
CA GLU A 55 -16.61 32.63 -17.28
C GLU A 55 -15.80 31.62 -18.11
N GLY A 56 -14.58 31.99 -18.48
CA GLY A 56 -13.66 31.13 -19.23
C GLY A 56 -13.10 29.92 -18.46
N LEU A 57 -13.33 29.84 -17.14
CA LEU A 57 -12.86 28.72 -16.28
C LEU A 57 -14.01 27.93 -15.63
N ARG A 58 -15.25 28.25 -15.92
CA ARG A 58 -16.40 27.64 -15.23
C ARG A 58 -16.47 26.13 -15.38
N ASN A 59 -16.18 25.63 -16.57
CA ASN A 59 -16.22 24.18 -16.83
C ASN A 59 -15.13 23.45 -16.04
N GLU A 60 -13.91 23.96 -16.07
CA GLU A 60 -12.76 23.42 -15.35
C GLU A 60 -13.01 23.47 -13.84
N ILE A 61 -13.49 24.60 -13.33
CA ILE A 61 -13.80 24.75 -11.90
C ILE A 61 -14.91 23.83 -11.45
N ASN A 62 -15.94 23.62 -12.26
CA ASN A 62 -17.00 22.67 -11.96
C ASN A 62 -16.47 21.22 -11.92
N GLU A 63 -15.58 20.88 -12.83
CA GLU A 63 -14.96 19.56 -12.85
C GLU A 63 -14.02 19.37 -11.64
N LEU A 64 -13.20 20.36 -11.33
CA LEU A 64 -12.34 20.37 -10.15
C LEU A 64 -13.15 20.25 -8.84
N ALA A 65 -14.28 20.94 -8.74
CA ALA A 65 -15.18 20.87 -7.59
C ALA A 65 -15.88 19.50 -7.50
N LYS A 66 -16.30 18.92 -8.62
CA LYS A 66 -16.90 17.57 -8.71
C LYS A 66 -15.96 16.52 -8.16
N TYR A 67 -14.68 16.60 -8.49
CA TYR A 67 -13.66 15.65 -8.01
C TYR A 67 -13.04 16.04 -6.66
N LYS A 68 -13.58 17.09 -6.00
CA LYS A 68 -13.10 17.59 -4.70
C LYS A 68 -11.65 18.08 -4.72
N ILE A 69 -11.14 18.41 -5.88
CA ILE A 69 -9.84 19.07 -6.05
C ILE A 69 -9.92 20.49 -5.49
N LEU A 70 -11.05 21.18 -5.70
CA LEU A 70 -11.40 22.42 -5.02
C LEU A 70 -12.30 22.13 -3.81
N THR A 71 -12.01 22.78 -2.71
CA THR A 71 -12.76 22.69 -1.45
C THR A 71 -13.00 24.08 -0.87
N ARG A 72 -14.04 24.22 -0.04
CA ARG A 72 -14.36 25.48 0.65
C ARG A 72 -13.82 25.53 2.07
N THR A 73 -13.72 24.41 2.72
CA THR A 73 -13.32 24.29 4.13
C THR A 73 -12.48 23.04 4.39
N ASP A 74 -11.74 23.04 5.50
CA ASP A 74 -11.03 21.84 5.95
C ASP A 74 -11.98 20.68 6.27
N ASP A 75 -13.20 21.02 6.75
CA ASP A 75 -14.24 20.01 7.04
C ASP A 75 -14.64 19.20 5.81
N GLU A 76 -14.60 19.80 4.61
CA GLU A 76 -14.88 19.06 3.37
C GLU A 76 -13.81 18.00 3.11
N ASP A 77 -12.54 18.34 3.33
CA ASP A 77 -11.43 17.40 3.22
C ASP A 77 -11.54 16.29 4.27
N ASP A 78 -11.92 16.63 5.51
CA ASP A 78 -12.12 15.67 6.59
C ASP A 78 -13.29 14.72 6.30
N ARG A 79 -14.39 15.23 5.72
CA ARG A 79 -15.51 14.39 5.27
C ARG A 79 -15.09 13.41 4.17
N VAL A 80 -14.30 13.89 3.20
CA VAL A 80 -13.77 13.01 2.14
C VAL A 80 -12.88 11.91 2.75
N LEU A 81 -11.99 12.28 3.67
CA LEU A 81 -11.13 11.32 4.37
C LEU A 81 -11.95 10.31 5.19
N ALA A 82 -12.93 10.79 5.96
CA ALA A 82 -13.80 9.94 6.75
C ALA A 82 -14.61 8.97 5.87
N PHE A 83 -15.14 9.45 4.73
CA PHE A 83 -15.82 8.61 3.77
C PHE A 83 -14.89 7.51 3.21
N VAL A 84 -13.67 7.88 2.80
CA VAL A 84 -12.69 6.89 2.29
C VAL A 84 -12.35 5.88 3.38
N LYS A 85 -12.06 6.34 4.61
CA LYS A 85 -11.78 5.45 5.75
C LYS A 85 -12.93 4.49 6.04
N SER A 86 -14.20 4.94 5.91
CA SER A 86 -15.36 4.08 6.12
C SER A 86 -15.53 2.99 5.06
N LYS A 87 -14.87 3.14 3.90
CA LYS A 87 -14.88 2.16 2.80
C LYS A 87 -13.68 1.23 2.80
N ILE A 88 -12.64 1.59 3.54
CA ILE A 88 -11.47 0.73 3.71
C ILE A 88 -11.79 -0.25 4.83
N PRO A 89 -11.82 -1.57 4.58
CA PRO A 89 -11.97 -2.53 5.65
C PRO A 89 -10.82 -2.37 6.65
N THR A 90 -11.05 -2.72 7.90
CA THR A 90 -9.98 -2.74 8.90
C THR A 90 -8.80 -3.53 8.33
N PRO A 91 -7.60 -2.94 8.24
CA PRO A 91 -6.45 -3.64 7.69
C PRO A 91 -6.21 -4.92 8.47
N ALA A 92 -6.29 -6.05 7.81
CA ALA A 92 -6.04 -7.35 8.39
C ALA A 92 -4.85 -7.99 7.69
N ILE A 93 -3.84 -8.33 8.47
CA ILE A 93 -2.68 -9.08 7.96
C ILE A 93 -3.02 -10.56 8.11
N ASN A 94 -3.27 -11.22 6.99
CA ASN A 94 -3.56 -12.66 6.95
C ASN A 94 -2.52 -13.47 6.18
N VAL A 95 -1.52 -12.83 5.58
CA VAL A 95 -0.43 -13.50 4.86
C VAL A 95 0.91 -13.11 5.47
N CYS A 96 1.74 -14.09 5.76
CA CYS A 96 3.11 -13.93 6.22
C CYS A 96 4.07 -14.64 5.26
N TYR A 97 4.94 -13.89 4.63
CA TYR A 97 6.06 -14.47 3.87
C TYR A 97 7.26 -14.60 4.81
N LEU A 98 7.72 -15.83 5.02
CA LEU A 98 8.95 -16.12 5.73
C LEU A 98 10.07 -16.37 4.73
N ILE A 99 10.99 -15.43 4.61
CA ILE A 99 12.20 -15.58 3.81
C ILE A 99 13.19 -16.42 4.61
N THR A 100 13.10 -17.73 4.44
CA THR A 100 13.88 -18.68 5.25
C THR A 100 15.33 -18.72 4.84
N SER A 101 15.65 -18.42 3.57
CA SER A 101 17.02 -18.35 3.05
C SER A 101 17.11 -17.35 1.92
N GLU A 102 18.18 -16.57 1.89
CA GLU A 102 18.56 -15.73 0.74
C GLU A 102 19.37 -16.50 -0.29
N GLN A 103 19.84 -17.70 0.05
CA GLN A 103 20.58 -18.60 -0.84
C GLN A 103 19.62 -19.32 -1.79
N CYS A 104 20.10 -19.63 -2.98
CA CYS A 104 19.37 -20.44 -3.96
C CYS A 104 20.35 -21.33 -4.72
N ASN A 105 19.93 -22.56 -4.98
CA ASN A 105 20.67 -23.53 -5.78
C ASN A 105 20.42 -23.38 -7.29
N LEU A 106 19.56 -22.43 -7.72
CA LEU A 106 19.28 -22.11 -9.11
C LEU A 106 19.71 -20.68 -9.48
N ALA A 107 19.82 -20.45 -10.78
CA ALA A 107 20.15 -19.16 -11.38
C ALA A 107 19.12 -18.76 -12.46
N CYS A 108 17.85 -18.66 -12.08
CA CYS A 108 16.76 -18.36 -12.99
C CYS A 108 16.95 -16.97 -13.61
N LYS A 109 16.87 -16.87 -14.95
CA LYS A 109 17.09 -15.61 -15.69
C LYS A 109 16.10 -14.50 -15.34
N TYR A 110 14.91 -14.86 -14.89
CA TYR A 110 13.83 -13.95 -14.50
C TYR A 110 13.73 -13.71 -12.98
N CYS A 111 14.67 -14.24 -12.19
CA CYS A 111 14.64 -14.11 -10.74
C CYS A 111 14.88 -12.65 -10.32
N PHE A 112 13.92 -12.05 -9.63
CA PHE A 112 14.04 -10.68 -9.15
C PHE A 112 14.96 -10.54 -7.92
N LEU A 113 15.26 -11.65 -7.22
CA LEU A 113 16.21 -11.71 -6.11
C LEU A 113 17.65 -11.91 -6.61
N GLY A 114 17.83 -12.52 -7.75
CA GLY A 114 19.14 -12.80 -8.32
C GLY A 114 19.29 -12.19 -9.70
N ASN A 115 20.15 -11.18 -9.85
CA ASN A 115 20.68 -10.85 -11.15
C ASN A 115 21.89 -11.73 -11.42
N ASN A 116 21.91 -12.44 -12.56
CA ASN A 116 23.06 -13.23 -13.04
C ASN A 116 24.30 -12.36 -13.32
N ASP A 117 24.16 -11.05 -13.23
CA ASP A 117 25.27 -10.10 -13.32
C ASP A 117 25.83 -9.88 -11.92
N SER A 118 26.96 -10.53 -11.64
CA SER A 118 27.70 -10.43 -10.36
C SER A 118 28.07 -8.99 -10.00
N SER A 119 28.07 -8.05 -10.96
CA SER A 119 28.31 -6.63 -10.74
C SER A 119 27.09 -5.89 -10.20
N LYS A 120 25.88 -6.47 -10.27
CA LYS A 120 24.60 -5.87 -9.85
C LYS A 120 23.90 -6.63 -8.71
N ARG A 121 24.56 -7.59 -8.09
CA ARG A 121 24.05 -8.22 -6.88
C ARG A 121 23.82 -7.10 -5.85
N ARG A 122 22.56 -6.83 -5.56
CA ARG A 122 22.23 -6.10 -4.32
C ARG A 122 22.91 -6.87 -3.19
N ASN A 123 23.45 -6.16 -2.22
CA ASN A 123 24.12 -6.73 -1.05
C ASN A 123 23.13 -7.54 -0.20
N PHE A 124 22.67 -8.70 -0.71
CA PHE A 124 22.04 -9.70 0.10
C PHE A 124 23.14 -10.40 0.89
N SER A 125 22.96 -10.51 2.19
CA SER A 125 23.90 -11.15 3.08
C SER A 125 24.07 -12.65 2.83
N LEU A 126 23.25 -13.24 1.94
CA LEU A 126 23.14 -14.69 1.69
C LEU A 126 22.91 -15.47 3.00
N GLU A 127 22.21 -14.87 3.94
CA GLU A 127 21.96 -15.43 5.25
C GLU A 127 20.78 -16.39 5.25
N ASN A 128 20.81 -17.29 6.19
CA ASN A 128 19.69 -18.17 6.52
C ASN A 128 18.98 -17.61 7.75
N MET A 129 17.65 -17.67 7.74
CA MET A 129 16.85 -17.31 8.91
C MET A 129 17.19 -18.23 10.08
N THR A 130 17.37 -17.64 11.26
CA THR A 130 17.56 -18.42 12.49
C THR A 130 16.20 -18.81 13.10
N LYS A 131 16.18 -19.82 13.96
CA LYS A 131 14.98 -20.22 14.72
C LYS A 131 14.45 -19.06 15.57
N GLU A 132 15.36 -18.28 16.16
CA GLU A 132 14.99 -17.09 16.94
C GLU A 132 14.30 -16.02 16.10
N THR A 133 14.78 -15.77 14.89
CA THR A 133 14.15 -14.86 13.94
C THR A 133 12.77 -15.37 13.51
N ALA A 134 12.66 -16.68 13.25
CA ALA A 134 11.39 -17.31 12.92
C ALA A 134 10.37 -17.17 14.08
N ASP A 135 10.81 -17.36 15.32
CA ASP A 135 9.97 -17.17 16.50
C ASP A 135 9.40 -15.76 16.60
N LYS A 136 10.27 -14.76 16.47
CA LYS A 136 9.85 -13.34 16.49
C LYS A 136 8.87 -13.01 15.36
N ALA A 137 9.08 -13.56 14.17
CA ALA A 137 8.20 -13.36 13.03
C ALA A 137 6.82 -14.01 13.24
N ILE A 138 6.78 -15.24 13.76
CA ILE A 138 5.53 -15.94 14.07
C ILE A 138 4.76 -15.21 15.16
N ASP A 139 5.42 -14.84 16.25
CA ASP A 139 4.79 -14.13 17.37
C ASP A 139 4.26 -12.76 16.92
N PHE A 140 4.99 -12.04 16.06
CA PHE A 140 4.52 -10.82 15.44
C PHE A 140 3.28 -11.05 14.59
N PHE A 141 3.30 -12.06 13.71
CA PHE A 141 2.18 -12.39 12.83
C PHE A 141 0.91 -12.73 13.61
N ILE A 142 1.01 -13.60 14.62
CA ILE A 142 -0.11 -13.98 15.48
C ILE A 142 -0.68 -12.76 16.22
N ARG A 143 0.20 -11.88 16.73
CA ARG A 143 -0.22 -10.63 17.36
C ARG A 143 -0.98 -9.72 16.39
N GLN A 144 -0.53 -9.60 15.13
CA GLN A 144 -1.23 -8.79 14.13
C GLN A 144 -2.61 -9.38 13.79
N ILE A 145 -2.74 -10.69 13.66
CA ILE A 145 -4.04 -11.35 13.46
C ILE A 145 -4.99 -11.02 14.61
N LYS A 146 -4.52 -11.12 15.86
CA LYS A 146 -5.32 -10.80 17.05
C LYS A 146 -5.76 -9.34 17.09
N LEU A 147 -4.83 -8.42 16.79
CA LEU A 147 -5.10 -6.98 16.80
C LEU A 147 -6.05 -6.53 15.69
N SER A 148 -6.00 -7.18 14.53
CA SER A 148 -6.88 -6.85 13.41
C SER A 148 -8.32 -7.32 13.58
N GLY A 149 -8.60 -8.21 14.54
CA GLY A 149 -9.92 -8.83 14.68
C GLY A 149 -10.32 -9.66 13.46
N LEU A 150 -9.33 -10.20 12.71
CA LEU A 150 -9.57 -10.99 11.52
C LEU A 150 -10.50 -12.17 11.82
N ASP A 151 -11.57 -12.29 11.03
CA ASP A 151 -12.39 -13.50 11.00
C ASP A 151 -11.60 -14.63 10.34
N THR A 152 -10.89 -15.41 11.14
CA THR A 152 -10.00 -16.48 10.68
C THR A 152 -10.73 -17.75 10.23
N GLU A 153 -12.06 -17.81 10.38
CA GLU A 153 -12.87 -18.92 9.85
C GLU A 153 -13.11 -18.70 8.36
N ASN A 154 -13.44 -17.47 7.96
CA ASN A 154 -13.68 -17.12 6.56
C ASN A 154 -12.40 -16.60 5.85
N ASN A 155 -11.44 -16.05 6.59
CA ASN A 155 -10.17 -15.53 6.07
C ASN A 155 -9.01 -16.26 6.73
N LYS A 156 -8.69 -17.44 6.24
CA LYS A 156 -7.63 -18.26 6.80
C LYS A 156 -6.28 -17.56 6.73
N PRO A 157 -5.56 -17.41 7.85
CA PRO A 157 -4.17 -16.96 7.83
C PRO A 157 -3.30 -17.96 7.07
N ILE A 158 -2.30 -17.44 6.36
CA ILE A 158 -1.35 -18.27 5.64
C ILE A 158 0.09 -17.84 5.92
N ILE A 159 0.96 -18.80 6.15
CA ILE A 159 2.42 -18.64 6.14
C ILE A 159 2.95 -19.22 4.84
N ILE A 160 3.69 -18.41 4.11
CA ILE A 160 4.33 -18.80 2.85
C ILE A 160 5.84 -18.80 3.06
N PHE A 161 6.44 -19.99 3.01
CA PHE A 161 7.88 -20.11 2.99
C PHE A 161 8.41 -19.64 1.63
N TYR A 162 9.32 -18.69 1.68
CA TYR A 162 9.83 -18.02 0.49
C TYR A 162 11.32 -17.69 0.65
N GLY A 163 11.92 -17.11 -0.39
CA GLY A 163 13.30 -16.67 -0.38
C GLY A 163 14.00 -16.96 -1.70
N GLY A 164 15.29 -17.21 -1.66
CA GLY A 164 16.00 -17.76 -2.79
C GLY A 164 15.46 -19.16 -3.09
N GLU A 165 15.81 -20.14 -2.25
CA GLU A 165 15.19 -21.46 -2.21
C GLU A 165 14.93 -21.83 -0.74
N PRO A 166 13.68 -21.93 -0.31
CA PRO A 166 13.35 -22.20 1.10
C PRO A 166 13.94 -23.51 1.63
N LEU A 167 14.04 -24.53 0.78
CA LEU A 167 14.58 -25.84 1.16
C LEU A 167 16.07 -25.83 1.50
N VAL A 168 16.80 -24.78 1.14
CA VAL A 168 18.19 -24.61 1.59
C VAL A 168 18.27 -24.49 3.11
N ASN A 169 17.22 -23.95 3.76
CA ASN A 169 17.13 -23.86 5.21
C ASN A 169 16.02 -24.78 5.77
N TYR A 170 16.11 -26.04 5.45
CA TYR A 170 15.12 -27.06 5.79
C TYR A 170 14.83 -27.16 7.28
N ASP A 171 15.87 -27.03 8.13
CA ASP A 171 15.74 -27.13 9.58
C ASP A 171 14.79 -26.07 10.16
N VAL A 172 14.87 -24.83 9.69
CA VAL A 172 13.97 -23.76 10.13
C VAL A 172 12.57 -23.96 9.59
N LEU A 173 12.44 -24.47 8.37
CA LEU A 173 11.14 -24.77 7.77
C LEU A 173 10.38 -25.81 8.60
N ILE A 174 11.01 -26.92 8.94
CA ILE A 174 10.42 -27.96 9.80
C ILE A 174 10.13 -27.42 11.19
N TYR A 175 11.07 -26.67 11.78
CA TYR A 175 10.89 -26.03 13.09
C TYR A 175 9.62 -25.16 13.13
N VAL A 176 9.42 -24.32 12.12
CA VAL A 176 8.23 -23.45 12.02
C VAL A 176 6.96 -24.30 11.89
N ALA A 177 6.97 -25.30 11.03
CA ALA A 177 5.81 -26.16 10.82
C ALA A 177 5.40 -26.90 12.11
N GLU A 178 6.36 -27.45 12.84
CA GLU A 178 6.11 -28.11 14.13
C GLU A 178 5.60 -27.13 15.19
N LYS A 179 6.20 -25.93 15.27
CA LYS A 179 5.77 -24.88 16.22
C LYS A 179 4.33 -24.47 15.95
N ILE A 180 3.98 -24.17 14.70
CA ILE A 180 2.60 -23.80 14.33
C ILE A 180 1.62 -24.93 14.65
N ASN A 181 1.96 -26.18 14.34
CA ASN A 181 1.10 -27.32 14.64
C ASN A 181 0.85 -27.48 16.16
N LYS A 182 1.86 -27.25 16.98
CA LYS A 182 1.70 -27.24 18.44
C LYS A 182 0.80 -26.09 18.91
N MET A 183 1.02 -24.88 18.35
CA MET A 183 0.27 -23.68 18.74
C MET A 183 -1.22 -23.75 18.35
N ARG A 184 -1.59 -24.44 17.29
CA ARG A 184 -2.99 -24.64 16.87
C ARG A 184 -3.88 -25.23 17.96
N GLY A 185 -3.31 -25.98 18.90
CA GLY A 185 -4.03 -26.59 20.01
C GLY A 185 -4.58 -25.60 21.03
N PHE A 186 -3.98 -24.40 21.14
CA PHE A 186 -4.36 -23.39 22.14
C PHE A 186 -4.58 -21.99 21.58
N GLU A 187 -4.05 -21.67 20.39
CA GLU A 187 -4.21 -20.38 19.74
C GLU A 187 -5.35 -20.42 18.69
N LYS A 188 -6.54 -20.00 19.07
CA LYS A 188 -7.75 -20.06 18.22
C LYS A 188 -7.58 -19.32 16.88
N CYS A 189 -6.89 -18.16 16.89
CA CYS A 189 -6.73 -17.34 15.69
C CYS A 189 -5.88 -17.99 14.58
N ILE A 190 -5.15 -19.05 14.88
CA ILE A 190 -4.35 -19.81 13.89
C ILE A 190 -4.82 -21.25 13.73
N LYS A 191 -5.99 -21.62 14.26
CA LYS A 191 -6.55 -22.97 14.15
C LYS A 191 -6.58 -23.44 12.69
N ASN A 192 -7.04 -22.57 11.80
CA ASN A 192 -7.19 -22.83 10.37
C ASN A 192 -6.03 -22.24 9.52
N LEU A 193 -4.91 -21.88 10.16
CA LEU A 193 -3.76 -21.33 9.45
C LEU A 193 -3.25 -22.35 8.43
N GLU A 194 -3.03 -21.90 7.21
CA GLU A 194 -2.43 -22.71 6.14
C GLU A 194 -0.93 -22.43 6.04
N MET A 195 -0.17 -23.42 5.63
CA MET A 195 1.24 -23.27 5.30
C MET A 195 1.46 -23.67 3.85
N SER A 196 2.19 -22.85 3.12
CA SER A 196 2.53 -23.06 1.71
C SER A 196 4.01 -22.77 1.50
N MET A 197 4.54 -23.18 0.38
CA MET A 197 5.93 -22.93 0.01
C MET A 197 6.01 -22.59 -1.48
N VAL A 198 6.88 -21.63 -1.80
CA VAL A 198 7.28 -21.37 -3.18
C VAL A 198 8.70 -21.93 -3.34
N SER A 199 8.82 -23.02 -4.08
CA SER A 199 10.06 -23.74 -4.33
C SER A 199 10.21 -24.03 -5.83
N ASN A 200 11.41 -24.26 -6.27
CA ASN A 200 11.73 -24.64 -7.66
C ASN A 200 11.79 -26.15 -7.87
#